data_59b7776bb5b130e434f6dd533475a3c3
#
_entry.id   59b7776bb5b130e434f6dd533475a3c3
#
_cell.length_a   1.000
_cell.length_b   1.000
_cell.length_c   1.000
_cell.angle_alpha   90.00
_cell.angle_beta   90.00
_cell.angle_gamma   90.00
#
_symmetry.space_group_name_H-M   'P 1'
#
loop_
_entity.id
_entity.type
_entity.pdbx_description
1 polymer ?
#
loop_
_entity_poly.entity_id
_entity_poly.type
_entity_poly.pdbx_seq_one_letter_code
_entity_poly.pdbx_strand_id
1 'polypeptide(L)'
;MSDRWIANKFGLFDFWYYDEEEFELSNGKIIFRGTNGSGKSVTTQSFIPLLLDGDKRPNRLDPFGSSARKIENYLLLNEEENDKIAYLYMEFVKPSSNTYLTIGIGFRARRGKKLDCWHFILKDGRRINKELKLYKKREGKKFALTDKEFKNALGEGNIYTTSPKEYMEKVNEHLFGYSDIDSYKDLL
;
A
#
# COMPACT_ATOMS: atom_id res chain seq x y z
N MET A 1 -0.94 -20.77 20.15
CA MET A 1 -1.42 -19.74 19.19
C MET A 1 -0.44 -19.69 18.03
N SER A 2 -0.93 -19.51 16.81
CA SER A 2 -0.04 -19.43 15.63
C SER A 2 0.86 -18.22 15.72
N ASP A 3 2.18 -18.37 15.51
CA ASP A 3 3.16 -17.26 15.45
C ASP A 3 3.24 -16.65 14.03
N ARG A 4 2.16 -16.75 13.27
CA ARG A 4 2.07 -16.22 11.92
C ARG A 4 1.53 -14.80 11.92
N TRP A 5 1.99 -14.00 10.96
CA TRP A 5 1.39 -12.73 10.64
C TRP A 5 -0.04 -12.93 10.11
N ILE A 6 -0.98 -12.17 10.62
CA ILE A 6 -2.38 -12.15 10.16
C ILE A 6 -2.67 -10.75 9.64
N ALA A 7 -3.24 -10.64 8.44
CA ALA A 7 -3.67 -9.35 7.90
C ALA A 7 -4.73 -8.74 8.82
N ASN A 8 -4.47 -7.54 9.30
CA ASN A 8 -5.29 -6.85 10.29
C ASN A 8 -6.10 -5.71 9.70
N LYS A 9 -5.50 -4.95 8.81
CA LYS A 9 -6.11 -3.77 8.21
C LYS A 9 -5.53 -3.48 6.83
N PHE A 10 -6.38 -3.05 5.90
CA PHE A 10 -6.00 -2.47 4.62
C PHE A 10 -6.44 -1.01 4.60
N GLY A 11 -5.55 -0.12 4.17
CA GLY A 11 -5.83 1.30 4.14
C GLY A 11 -5.40 1.99 2.86
N LEU A 12 -6.15 3.04 2.52
CA LEU A 12 -5.87 3.95 1.42
C LEU A 12 -5.91 5.38 1.94
N PHE A 13 -5.01 6.20 1.44
CA PHE A 13 -5.05 7.64 1.69
C PHE A 13 -4.89 8.38 0.36
N ASP A 14 -5.87 9.25 0.06
CA ASP A 14 -5.93 10.11 -1.13
C ASP A 14 -5.72 9.34 -2.46
N PHE A 15 -6.25 8.10 -2.49
CA PHE A 15 -6.09 7.18 -3.61
C PHE A 15 -7.46 6.89 -4.27
N TRP A 16 -7.55 7.07 -5.57
CA TRP A 16 -8.76 6.93 -6.38
C TRP A 16 -9.87 7.85 -5.84
N TYR A 17 -11.04 7.32 -5.49
CA TYR A 17 -12.16 8.05 -4.90
C TYR A 17 -12.14 8.04 -3.35
N TYR A 18 -11.08 7.53 -2.74
CA TYR A 18 -10.95 7.43 -1.29
C TYR A 18 -10.07 8.56 -0.75
N ASP A 19 -10.61 9.37 0.16
CA ASP A 19 -9.82 10.39 0.88
C ASP A 19 -8.94 9.73 1.95
N GLU A 20 -9.56 9.00 2.87
CA GLU A 20 -8.89 8.22 3.90
C GLU A 20 -9.82 7.10 4.34
N GLU A 21 -9.50 5.87 3.93
CA GLU A 21 -10.28 4.69 4.26
C GLU A 21 -9.43 3.60 4.87
N GLU A 22 -9.96 2.97 5.89
CA GLU A 22 -9.36 1.80 6.53
C GLU A 22 -10.40 0.68 6.58
N PHE A 23 -10.02 -0.48 6.07
CA PHE A 23 -10.83 -1.69 6.11
C PHE A 23 -10.22 -2.68 7.09
N GLU A 24 -10.89 -2.89 8.22
CA GLU A 24 -10.47 -3.88 9.21
C GLU A 24 -10.77 -5.30 8.74
N LEU A 25 -9.83 -6.20 8.99
CA LEU A 25 -9.96 -7.61 8.66
C LEU A 25 -10.19 -8.42 9.94
N SER A 26 -11.21 -9.26 9.97
CA SER A 26 -11.44 -10.18 11.06
C SER A 26 -10.69 -11.49 10.82
N ASN A 27 -9.67 -11.77 11.62
CA ASN A 27 -8.79 -12.94 11.46
C ASN A 27 -8.25 -13.09 10.02
N GLY A 28 -7.77 -12.01 9.44
CA GLY A 28 -7.22 -11.98 8.08
C GLY A 28 -8.27 -12.05 6.97
N LYS A 29 -9.55 -11.90 7.28
CA LYS A 29 -10.65 -12.04 6.32
C LYS A 29 -11.46 -10.76 6.22
N ILE A 30 -11.86 -10.42 4.99
CA ILE A 30 -12.76 -9.32 4.70
C ILE A 30 -13.73 -9.73 3.60
N ILE A 31 -14.97 -9.25 3.67
CA ILE A 31 -15.98 -9.43 2.64
C ILE A 31 -16.41 -8.06 2.13
N PHE A 32 -16.06 -7.77 0.88
CA PHE A 32 -16.55 -6.57 0.20
C PHE A 32 -17.93 -6.81 -0.39
N ARG A 33 -18.90 -6.02 0.03
CA ARG A 33 -20.27 -6.01 -0.52
C ARG A 33 -20.57 -4.66 -1.15
N GLY A 34 -21.36 -4.66 -2.20
CA GLY A 34 -21.76 -3.44 -2.90
C GLY A 34 -22.29 -3.75 -4.31
N THR A 35 -22.86 -2.75 -4.95
CA THR A 35 -23.37 -2.82 -6.33
C THR A 35 -22.24 -3.04 -7.35
N ASN A 36 -22.58 -3.42 -8.58
CA ASN A 36 -21.61 -3.49 -9.66
C ASN A 36 -21.01 -2.09 -9.91
N GLY A 37 -19.71 -2.05 -10.16
CA GLY A 37 -18.99 -0.78 -10.32
C GLY A 37 -18.52 -0.09 -9.04
N SER A 38 -18.82 -0.62 -7.84
CA SER A 38 -18.43 -0.01 -6.54
C SER A 38 -16.95 -0.20 -6.15
N GLY A 39 -16.10 -0.66 -7.07
CA GLY A 39 -14.65 -0.78 -6.83
C GLY A 39 -14.16 -2.05 -6.13
N LYS A 40 -15.05 -2.98 -5.75
CA LYS A 40 -14.67 -4.22 -5.06
C LYS A 40 -13.56 -5.00 -5.77
N SER A 41 -13.75 -5.27 -7.05
CA SER A 41 -12.79 -6.03 -7.85
C SER A 41 -11.46 -5.29 -8.02
N VAL A 42 -11.50 -3.97 -8.18
CA VAL A 42 -10.27 -3.15 -8.27
C VAL A 42 -9.49 -3.23 -6.97
N THR A 43 -10.15 -3.12 -5.82
CA THR A 43 -9.49 -3.22 -4.52
C THR A 43 -8.86 -4.61 -4.32
N THR A 44 -9.62 -5.68 -4.55
CA THR A 44 -9.15 -7.06 -4.27
C THR A 44 -8.17 -7.58 -5.30
N GLN A 45 -8.38 -7.28 -6.59
CA GLN A 45 -7.59 -7.85 -7.69
C GLN A 45 -6.40 -6.99 -8.11
N SER A 46 -6.41 -5.70 -7.78
CA SER A 46 -5.35 -4.78 -8.17
C SER A 46 -4.57 -4.24 -6.96
N PHE A 47 -5.23 -3.59 -6.00
CA PHE A 47 -4.52 -2.86 -4.94
C PHE A 47 -3.87 -3.77 -3.91
N ILE A 48 -4.56 -4.83 -3.48
CA ILE A 48 -3.98 -5.79 -2.51
C ILE A 48 -2.79 -6.55 -3.11
N PRO A 49 -2.88 -7.14 -4.32
CA PRO A 49 -1.72 -7.76 -4.94
C PRO A 49 -0.54 -6.80 -5.17
N LEU A 50 -0.82 -5.55 -5.56
CA LEU A 50 0.21 -4.51 -5.71
C LEU A 50 1.00 -4.27 -4.42
N LEU A 51 0.34 -4.31 -3.26
CA LEU A 51 1.00 -4.18 -1.97
C LEU A 51 1.94 -5.34 -1.64
N LEU A 52 1.65 -6.54 -2.16
CA LEU A 52 2.46 -7.73 -1.88
C LEU A 52 3.68 -7.84 -2.78
N ASP A 53 3.56 -7.45 -4.06
CA ASP A 53 4.63 -7.61 -5.05
C ASP A 53 5.25 -6.30 -5.56
N GLY A 54 4.63 -5.15 -5.30
CA GLY A 54 5.08 -3.84 -5.77
C GLY A 54 4.98 -3.65 -7.30
N ASP A 55 4.35 -4.57 -8.00
CA ASP A 55 4.29 -4.56 -9.47
C ASP A 55 3.12 -3.70 -9.98
N LYS A 56 3.44 -2.50 -10.43
CA LYS A 56 2.49 -1.49 -10.92
C LYS A 56 2.21 -1.56 -12.42
N ARG A 57 2.68 -2.59 -13.13
CA ARG A 57 2.44 -2.73 -14.57
C ARG A 57 0.94 -2.86 -14.85
N PRO A 58 0.41 -2.23 -15.91
CA PRO A 58 -1.04 -2.25 -16.20
C PRO A 58 -1.62 -3.66 -16.35
N ASN A 59 -0.88 -4.58 -16.97
CA ASN A 59 -1.31 -5.98 -17.13
C ASN A 59 -1.36 -6.75 -15.79
N ARG A 60 -0.61 -6.31 -14.79
CA ARG A 60 -0.68 -6.86 -13.42
C ARG A 60 -1.84 -6.29 -12.63
N LEU A 61 -2.15 -5.01 -12.86
CA LEU A 61 -3.28 -4.32 -12.22
C LEU A 61 -4.63 -4.68 -12.86
N ASP A 62 -4.61 -5.16 -14.10
CA ASP A 62 -5.80 -5.64 -14.79
C ASP A 62 -5.56 -7.03 -15.38
N PRO A 63 -6.13 -8.09 -14.78
CA PRO A 63 -6.02 -9.45 -15.28
C PRO A 63 -6.59 -9.62 -16.73
N PHE A 64 -7.42 -8.69 -17.17
CA PHE A 64 -7.98 -8.67 -18.53
C PHE A 64 -7.16 -7.83 -19.52
N GLY A 65 -6.02 -7.27 -19.08
CA GLY A 65 -5.03 -6.65 -19.95
C GLY A 65 -5.35 -5.24 -20.45
N SER A 66 -6.26 -4.52 -19.80
CA SER A 66 -6.55 -3.13 -20.16
C SER A 66 -5.38 -2.20 -19.85
N SER A 67 -4.83 -1.54 -20.87
CA SER A 67 -3.81 -0.50 -20.70
C SER A 67 -4.33 0.76 -19.95
N ALA A 68 -5.65 0.86 -19.74
CA ALA A 68 -6.26 1.97 -19.00
C ALA A 68 -6.00 1.92 -17.50
N ARG A 69 -5.63 0.77 -16.94
CA ARG A 69 -5.35 0.62 -15.50
C ARG A 69 -3.92 1.00 -15.14
N LYS A 70 -3.53 2.21 -15.45
CA LYS A 70 -2.30 2.82 -14.92
C LYS A 70 -2.59 3.46 -13.56
N ILE A 71 -1.62 3.43 -12.65
CA ILE A 71 -1.74 4.07 -11.32
C ILE A 71 -2.08 5.56 -11.46
N GLU A 72 -1.49 6.23 -12.44
CA GLU A 72 -1.76 7.65 -12.71
C GLU A 72 -3.25 7.93 -12.92
N ASN A 73 -3.99 7.00 -13.56
CA ASN A 73 -5.43 7.15 -13.81
C ASN A 73 -6.29 7.00 -12.53
N TYR A 74 -5.74 6.38 -11.48
CA TYR A 74 -6.39 6.33 -10.17
C TYR A 74 -6.08 7.55 -9.30
N LEU A 75 -5.09 8.34 -9.67
CA LEU A 75 -4.67 9.52 -8.94
C LEU A 75 -5.17 10.81 -9.60
N LEU A 76 -4.97 10.97 -10.89
CA LEU A 76 -5.36 12.15 -11.66
C LEU A 76 -6.72 11.92 -12.31
N LEU A 77 -7.78 11.97 -11.51
CA LEU A 77 -9.14 11.60 -11.92
C LEU A 77 -9.81 12.62 -12.86
N ASN A 78 -9.40 13.87 -12.79
CA ASN A 78 -9.94 14.95 -13.61
C ASN A 78 -8.83 15.81 -14.20
N GLU A 79 -9.18 16.67 -15.16
CA GLU A 79 -8.22 17.51 -15.89
C GLU A 79 -7.57 18.60 -15.02
N GLU A 80 -8.20 18.95 -13.90
CA GLU A 80 -7.72 20.01 -12.99
C GLU A 80 -6.65 19.46 -12.02
N GLU A 81 -6.65 18.16 -11.78
CA GLU A 81 -5.63 17.52 -10.93
C GLU A 81 -4.31 17.35 -11.69
N ASN A 82 -3.31 18.12 -11.31
CA ASN A 82 -1.98 18.13 -11.95
C ASN A 82 -0.87 17.50 -11.12
N ASP A 83 -1.07 17.35 -9.81
CA ASP A 83 -0.10 16.78 -8.86
C ASP A 83 -0.86 16.17 -7.68
N LYS A 84 -0.74 14.87 -7.49
CA LYS A 84 -1.39 14.15 -6.39
C LYS A 84 -0.47 13.12 -5.78
N ILE A 85 -0.49 13.05 -4.45
CA ILE A 85 0.24 12.06 -3.66
C ILE A 85 -0.78 11.17 -2.97
N ALA A 86 -0.55 9.87 -2.99
CA ALA A 86 -1.43 8.89 -2.39
C ALA A 86 -0.65 7.74 -1.74
N TYR A 87 -1.31 7.02 -0.85
CA TYR A 87 -0.74 5.87 -0.16
C TYR A 87 -1.70 4.69 -0.15
N LEU A 88 -1.11 3.50 -0.32
CA LEU A 88 -1.75 2.21 -0.03
C LEU A 88 -0.93 1.53 1.06
N TYR A 89 -1.57 0.84 2.00
CA TYR A 89 -0.87 0.07 3.01
C TYR A 89 -1.69 -1.10 3.53
N MET A 90 -1.01 -2.10 4.05
CA MET A 90 -1.60 -3.24 4.73
C MET A 90 -0.86 -3.49 6.04
N GLU A 91 -1.60 -3.50 7.12
CA GLU A 91 -1.10 -3.80 8.46
C GLU A 91 -1.34 -5.27 8.77
N PHE A 92 -0.34 -5.89 9.36
CA PHE A 92 -0.37 -7.25 9.88
C PHE A 92 -0.14 -7.24 11.37
N VAL A 93 -0.68 -8.23 12.04
CA VAL A 93 -0.49 -8.45 13.48
C VAL A 93 -0.03 -9.89 13.75
N LYS A 94 0.88 -10.05 14.71
CA LYS A 94 1.16 -11.35 15.34
C LYS A 94 0.36 -11.45 16.62
N PRO A 95 -0.69 -12.26 16.69
CA PRO A 95 -1.56 -12.34 17.88
C PRO A 95 -0.82 -12.82 19.13
N SER A 96 0.22 -13.64 18.96
CA SER A 96 1.03 -14.19 20.08
C SER A 96 1.78 -13.13 20.86
N SER A 97 2.26 -12.09 20.19
CA SER A 97 3.09 -11.02 20.76
C SER A 97 2.46 -9.63 20.70
N ASN A 98 1.29 -9.51 20.05
CA ASN A 98 0.63 -8.22 19.78
C ASN A 98 1.57 -7.21 19.08
N THR A 99 2.45 -7.72 18.22
CA THR A 99 3.35 -6.90 17.41
C THR A 99 2.73 -6.60 16.06
N TYR A 100 3.06 -5.44 15.50
CA TYR A 100 2.51 -4.96 14.23
C TYR A 100 3.62 -4.76 13.21
N LEU A 101 3.30 -5.05 11.96
CA LEU A 101 4.11 -4.79 10.79
C LEU A 101 3.20 -4.21 9.70
N THR A 102 3.61 -3.11 9.07
CA THR A 102 2.85 -2.52 7.97
C THR A 102 3.72 -2.46 6.73
N ILE A 103 3.22 -3.02 5.63
CA ILE A 103 3.79 -2.83 4.30
C ILE A 103 3.00 -1.74 3.58
N GLY A 104 3.65 -0.97 2.72
CA GLY A 104 2.94 0.08 2.00
C GLY A 104 3.72 0.66 0.83
N ILE A 105 2.97 1.41 0.02
CA ILE A 105 3.46 2.08 -1.18
C ILE A 105 2.92 3.50 -1.20
N GLY A 106 3.81 4.47 -1.44
CA GLY A 106 3.46 5.84 -1.74
C GLY A 106 3.65 6.13 -3.23
N PHE A 107 2.79 6.96 -3.76
CA PHE A 107 2.80 7.38 -5.16
C PHE A 107 2.72 8.89 -5.27
N ARG A 108 3.36 9.44 -6.30
CA ARG A 108 3.10 10.81 -6.75
C ARG A 108 2.92 10.81 -8.25
N ALA A 109 1.72 11.15 -8.69
CA ALA A 109 1.40 11.38 -10.09
C ALA A 109 1.45 12.89 -10.39
N ARG A 110 2.14 13.25 -11.46
CA ARG A 110 2.19 14.60 -11.98
C ARG A 110 1.91 14.55 -13.47
N ARG A 111 1.00 15.41 -13.93
CA ARG A 111 0.59 15.40 -15.33
C ARG A 111 1.80 15.61 -16.26
N GLY A 112 1.93 14.74 -17.25
CA GLY A 112 3.05 14.78 -18.19
C GLY A 112 4.41 14.32 -17.63
N LYS A 113 4.46 13.80 -16.41
CA LYS A 113 5.68 13.25 -15.82
C LYS A 113 5.53 11.77 -15.48
N LYS A 114 6.66 11.07 -15.36
CA LYS A 114 6.70 9.69 -14.89
C LYS A 114 6.18 9.63 -13.45
N LEU A 115 5.44 8.57 -13.13
CA LEU A 115 5.00 8.27 -11.79
C LEU A 115 6.18 8.05 -10.85
N ASP A 116 6.24 8.83 -9.78
CA ASP A 116 7.14 8.54 -8.66
C ASP A 116 6.49 7.49 -7.76
N CYS A 117 7.29 6.56 -7.26
CA CYS A 117 6.80 5.48 -6.42
C CYS A 117 7.88 5.10 -5.41
N TRP A 118 7.47 4.96 -4.14
CA TRP A 118 8.31 4.49 -3.06
C TRP A 118 7.58 3.45 -2.22
N HIS A 119 8.32 2.53 -1.68
CA HIS A 119 7.81 1.41 -0.91
C HIS A 119 8.37 1.47 0.51
N PHE A 120 7.62 0.95 1.47
CA PHE A 120 8.06 0.94 2.85
C PHE A 120 7.59 -0.28 3.62
N ILE A 121 8.33 -0.61 4.68
CA ILE A 121 7.91 -1.56 5.71
C ILE A 121 8.15 -0.89 7.06
N LEU A 122 7.07 -0.64 7.78
CA LEU A 122 7.06 -0.14 9.14
C LEU A 122 7.06 -1.34 10.07
N LYS A 123 8.16 -1.56 10.79
CA LYS A 123 8.38 -2.77 11.61
C LYS A 123 8.80 -2.48 13.05
N ASP A 124 8.78 -1.23 13.45
CA ASP A 124 9.16 -0.78 14.79
C ASP A 124 7.99 -0.79 15.80
N GLY A 125 6.85 -1.37 15.40
CA GLY A 125 5.64 -1.46 16.22
C GLY A 125 4.68 -0.27 16.11
N ARG A 126 5.11 0.84 15.52
CA ARG A 126 4.21 1.96 15.21
C ARG A 126 3.17 1.55 14.17
N ARG A 127 2.02 2.20 14.23
CA ARG A 127 0.87 1.92 13.35
C ARG A 127 0.48 3.17 12.56
N ILE A 128 0.08 2.96 11.30
CA ILE A 128 -0.48 4.04 10.48
C ILE A 128 -1.77 4.56 11.12
N ASN A 129 -1.96 5.86 11.06
CA ASN A 129 -3.06 6.63 11.65
C ASN A 129 -3.12 6.62 13.18
N LYS A 130 -2.17 5.96 13.85
CA LYS A 130 -1.93 6.10 15.29
C LYS A 130 -0.67 6.92 15.53
N GLU A 131 0.48 6.28 15.61
CA GLU A 131 1.77 6.91 15.89
C GLU A 131 2.41 7.52 14.63
N LEU A 132 2.13 6.99 13.43
CA LEU A 132 2.62 7.50 12.17
C LEU A 132 1.45 7.97 11.29
N LYS A 133 1.45 9.25 10.90
CA LYS A 133 0.48 9.81 9.96
C LYS A 133 1.05 9.88 8.56
N LEU A 134 0.20 9.60 7.56
CA LEU A 134 0.55 9.74 6.13
C LEU A 134 0.32 11.16 5.60
N TYR A 135 -0.14 12.06 6.46
CA TYR A 135 -0.50 13.42 6.11
C TYR A 135 -0.11 14.43 7.20
N LYS A 136 -0.03 15.66 6.80
CA LYS A 136 0.02 16.83 7.68
C LYS A 136 -1.26 17.64 7.55
N LYS A 137 -1.67 18.29 8.64
CA LYS A 137 -2.82 19.19 8.64
C LYS A 137 -2.36 20.64 8.47
N ARG A 138 -3.00 21.39 7.58
CA ARG A 138 -2.85 22.84 7.40
C ARG A 138 -4.24 23.42 7.21
N GLU A 139 -4.60 24.44 7.98
CA GLU A 139 -5.91 25.11 7.90
C GLU A 139 -7.10 24.14 7.88
N GLY A 140 -7.05 23.10 8.71
CA GLY A 140 -8.08 22.07 8.79
C GLY A 140 -8.08 21.01 7.67
N LYS A 141 -7.30 21.20 6.60
CA LYS A 141 -7.18 20.25 5.50
C LYS A 141 -6.03 19.27 5.69
N LYS A 142 -6.20 18.05 5.19
CA LYS A 142 -5.16 17.02 5.16
C LYS A 142 -4.39 17.11 3.84
N PHE A 143 -3.07 17.06 3.94
CA PHE A 143 -2.17 17.03 2.78
C PHE A 143 -1.25 15.83 2.94
N ALA A 144 -1.23 14.95 1.96
CA ALA A 144 -0.35 13.79 1.95
C ALA A 144 1.12 14.20 2.15
N LEU A 145 1.86 13.43 2.92
CA LEU A 145 3.30 13.63 3.06
C LEU A 145 3.98 13.38 1.71
N THR A 146 4.89 14.25 1.34
CA THR A 146 5.80 14.00 0.22
C THR A 146 6.72 12.84 0.55
N ASP A 147 7.34 12.25 -0.46
CA ASP A 147 8.35 11.20 -0.34
C ASP A 147 9.41 11.53 0.75
N LYS A 148 10.01 12.70 0.67
CA LYS A 148 11.03 13.15 1.63
C LYS A 148 10.48 13.30 3.05
N GLU A 149 9.31 13.91 3.20
CA GLU A 149 8.64 14.05 4.50
C GLU A 149 8.29 12.70 5.10
N PHE A 150 7.76 11.80 4.28
CA PHE A 150 7.42 10.45 4.71
C PHE A 150 8.66 9.64 5.13
N LYS A 151 9.73 9.68 4.33
CA LYS A 151 11.01 9.02 4.66
C LYS A 151 11.55 9.48 6.01
N ASN A 152 11.50 10.79 6.29
CA ASN A 152 11.90 11.34 7.58
C ASN A 152 10.99 10.87 8.72
N ALA A 153 9.66 10.86 8.52
CA ALA A 153 8.70 10.40 9.52
C ALA A 153 8.78 8.89 9.77
N LEU A 154 9.09 8.10 8.76
CA LEU A 154 9.30 6.66 8.86
C LEU A 154 10.46 6.35 9.80
N GLY A 155 11.56 7.10 9.72
CA GLY A 155 12.70 6.99 10.58
C GLY A 155 13.60 5.80 10.32
N GLU A 156 14.71 5.75 11.06
CA GLU A 156 15.69 4.66 10.99
C GLU A 156 15.11 3.35 11.56
N GLY A 157 15.67 2.22 11.11
CA GLY A 157 15.23 0.88 11.53
C GLY A 157 14.04 0.31 10.73
N ASN A 158 13.31 1.15 10.00
CA ASN A 158 12.28 0.75 9.05
C ASN A 158 12.86 0.65 7.63
N ILE A 159 12.09 0.09 6.71
CA ILE A 159 12.54 -0.09 5.32
C ILE A 159 11.89 0.95 4.45
N TYR A 160 12.68 1.62 3.65
CA TYR A 160 12.28 2.54 2.61
C TYR A 160 13.09 2.24 1.35
N THR A 161 12.42 2.03 0.22
CA THR A 161 13.07 1.79 -1.07
C THR A 161 12.23 2.27 -2.24
N THR A 162 12.88 2.64 -3.34
CA THR A 162 12.23 2.92 -4.63
C THR A 162 12.31 1.74 -5.60
N SER A 163 12.96 0.65 -5.20
CA SER A 163 13.09 -0.58 -5.97
C SER A 163 11.97 -1.57 -5.63
N PRO A 164 11.07 -1.90 -6.57
CA PRO A 164 10.07 -2.94 -6.34
C PRO A 164 10.67 -4.31 -6.01
N LYS A 165 11.82 -4.62 -6.62
CA LYS A 165 12.53 -5.89 -6.36
C LYS A 165 12.99 -5.97 -4.91
N GLU A 166 13.71 -4.95 -4.42
CA GLU A 166 14.14 -4.88 -3.02
C GLU A 166 12.97 -4.91 -2.05
N TYR A 167 11.88 -4.20 -2.37
CA TYR A 167 10.66 -4.23 -1.58
C TYR A 167 10.10 -5.65 -1.46
N MET A 168 9.95 -6.37 -2.58
CA MET A 168 9.44 -7.72 -2.59
C MET A 168 10.34 -8.68 -1.78
N GLU A 169 11.69 -8.57 -1.92
CA GLU A 169 12.65 -9.34 -1.12
C GLU A 169 12.42 -9.09 0.38
N LYS A 170 12.25 -7.83 0.77
CA LYS A 170 12.04 -7.47 2.18
C LYS A 170 10.65 -7.86 2.70
N VAL A 171 9.61 -7.81 1.89
CA VAL A 171 8.28 -8.35 2.25
C VAL A 171 8.38 -9.86 2.48
N ASN A 172 9.05 -10.60 1.59
CA ASN A 172 9.26 -12.03 1.74
C ASN A 172 10.01 -12.37 3.04
N GLU A 173 11.09 -11.64 3.33
CA GLU A 173 11.88 -11.82 4.54
C GLU A 173 11.06 -11.56 5.82
N HIS A 174 10.42 -10.42 5.90
CA HIS A 174 9.79 -9.97 7.16
C HIS A 174 8.39 -10.49 7.39
N LEU A 175 7.61 -10.71 6.33
CA LEU A 175 6.22 -11.14 6.42
C LEU A 175 6.06 -12.65 6.27
N PHE A 176 6.78 -13.25 5.32
CA PHE A 176 6.63 -14.68 5.03
C PHE A 176 7.77 -15.53 5.59
N GLY A 177 8.88 -14.93 6.02
CA GLY A 177 10.04 -15.63 6.58
C GLY A 177 10.90 -16.32 5.52
N TYR A 178 10.80 -15.91 4.25
CA TYR A 178 11.62 -16.42 3.15
C TYR A 178 12.77 -15.46 2.83
N SER A 179 13.98 -16.00 2.74
CA SER A 179 15.15 -15.25 2.32
C SER A 179 15.34 -15.21 0.79
N ASP A 180 14.61 -16.06 0.06
CA ASP A 180 14.72 -16.24 -1.37
C ASP A 180 13.40 -15.93 -2.10
N ILE A 181 13.49 -15.09 -3.10
CA ILE A 181 12.36 -14.69 -3.96
C ILE A 181 11.80 -15.87 -4.75
N ASP A 182 12.66 -16.80 -5.19
CA ASP A 182 12.23 -17.91 -6.01
C ASP A 182 11.39 -18.91 -5.19
N SER A 183 11.65 -19.04 -3.90
CA SER A 183 10.84 -19.87 -3.00
C SER A 183 9.39 -19.42 -2.86
N TYR A 184 9.11 -18.12 -3.02
CA TYR A 184 7.74 -17.61 -3.00
C TYR A 184 6.98 -17.89 -4.30
N LYS A 185 7.66 -17.87 -5.44
CA LYS A 185 7.05 -18.21 -6.74
C LYS A 185 6.68 -19.69 -6.84
N ASP A 186 7.43 -20.53 -6.16
CA ASP A 186 7.18 -21.98 -6.11
C ASP A 186 5.98 -22.34 -5.23
N LEU A 187 5.46 -21.38 -4.43
CA LEU A 187 4.31 -21.56 -3.55
C LEU A 187 2.99 -21.04 -4.17
N LEU A 188 3.04 -20.38 -5.30
CA LEU A 188 1.87 -19.87 -6.03
C LEU A 188 1.59 -20.67 -7.29
#